data_ad94aea40ce1cb9d4e31f9d2f5f45f5b
#
_entry.id   ad94aea40ce1cb9d4e31f9d2f5f45f5b
#
_cell.length_a   1.000
_cell.length_b   1.000
_cell.length_c   1.000
_cell.angle_alpha   90.00
_cell.angle_beta   90.00
_cell.angle_gamma   90.00
#
_symmetry.space_group_name_H-M   'P 1'
#
loop_
_entity.id
_entity.type
_entity.pdbx_description
1 polymer ?
#
loop_
_entity_poly.entity_id
_entity_poly.type
_entity_poly.pdbx_seq_one_letter_code
_entity_poly.pdbx_strand_id
1 'polypeptide(L)'
;MELLPEMIEEGRRVLLFSQFTGMLKLIEDAVHEAGVDYVKLTGRTRDRATPVERFQGGEAPLFLISLKAGGVGLNLTAADTVIHYDPWWNPAVERQATDRAHRIGQDNPVFVYKLITMGTVEEKIQAMQARKQALADSLFDRNGGMQASWTNADLDVLFEPLA
;
A
#
# COMPACT_ATOMS: atom_id res chain seq x y z
N MET A 1 -0.32 16.66 -2.33
CA MET A 1 -1.31 16.04 -3.27
C MET A 1 -0.94 16.26 -4.75
N GLU A 2 0.18 16.94 -5.02
CA GLU A 2 0.66 17.20 -6.40
C GLU A 2 1.07 15.92 -7.14
N LEU A 3 1.63 14.94 -6.43
CA LEU A 3 2.14 13.69 -7.01
C LEU A 3 1.08 12.84 -7.76
N LEU A 4 -0.16 12.75 -7.24
CA LEU A 4 -1.21 11.91 -7.86
C LEU A 4 -1.69 12.44 -9.22
N PRO A 5 -2.03 13.74 -9.36
CA PRO A 5 -2.40 14.30 -10.66
C PRO A 5 -1.30 14.13 -11.71
N GLU A 6 -0.04 14.40 -11.36
CA GLU A 6 1.10 14.23 -12.27
C GLU A 6 1.23 12.79 -12.77
N MET A 7 1.15 11.80 -11.87
CA MET A 7 1.19 10.39 -12.27
C MET A 7 0.04 10.01 -13.21
N ILE A 8 -1.15 10.56 -12.97
CA ILE A 8 -2.33 10.27 -13.79
C ILE A 8 -2.23 10.95 -15.15
N GLU A 9 -1.72 12.18 -15.22
CA GLU A 9 -1.44 12.87 -16.48
C GLU A 9 -0.39 12.14 -17.32
N GLU A 10 0.58 11.46 -16.68
CA GLU A 10 1.53 10.55 -17.34
C GLU A 10 0.87 9.27 -17.86
N GLY A 11 -0.43 9.06 -17.63
CA GLY A 11 -1.18 7.89 -18.03
C GLY A 11 -1.03 6.70 -17.10
N ARG A 12 -0.51 6.87 -15.90
CA ARG A 12 -0.34 5.80 -14.92
C ARG A 12 -1.68 5.37 -14.31
N ARG A 13 -1.73 4.10 -13.96
CA ARG A 13 -2.88 3.48 -13.30
C ARG A 13 -2.53 3.12 -11.87
N VAL A 14 -3.10 3.87 -10.94
CA VAL A 14 -2.65 3.93 -9.56
C VAL A 14 -3.59 3.19 -8.61
N LEU A 15 -3.04 2.27 -7.80
CA LEU A 15 -3.68 1.75 -6.59
C LEU A 15 -3.16 2.53 -5.38
N LEU A 16 -4.05 3.15 -4.63
CA LEU A 16 -3.69 3.82 -3.38
C LEU A 16 -4.31 3.09 -2.20
N PHE A 17 -3.45 2.57 -1.34
CA PHE A 17 -3.85 1.86 -0.12
C PHE A 17 -3.69 2.74 1.11
N SER A 18 -4.69 2.73 1.99
CA SER A 18 -4.61 3.26 3.34
C SER A 18 -5.27 2.32 4.35
N GLN A 19 -4.73 2.25 5.55
CA GLN A 19 -5.35 1.53 6.66
C GLN A 19 -6.54 2.30 7.25
N PHE A 20 -6.55 3.62 7.10
CA PHE A 20 -7.55 4.50 7.69
C PHE A 20 -8.60 4.92 6.66
N THR A 21 -9.86 4.51 6.87
CA THR A 21 -10.97 4.91 5.99
C THR A 21 -11.25 6.43 6.05
N GLY A 22 -10.93 7.08 7.17
CA GLY A 22 -10.97 8.54 7.31
C GLY A 22 -9.95 9.23 6.40
N MET A 23 -8.72 8.70 6.32
CA MET A 23 -7.71 9.20 5.40
C MET A 23 -8.13 9.02 3.94
N LEU A 24 -8.69 7.85 3.59
CA LEU A 24 -9.23 7.64 2.24
C LEU A 24 -10.34 8.65 1.90
N LYS A 25 -11.10 9.11 2.88
CA LYS A 25 -12.12 10.16 2.64
C LYS A 25 -11.49 11.52 2.34
N LEU A 26 -10.45 11.91 3.08
CA LEU A 26 -9.72 13.15 2.81
C LEU A 26 -9.03 13.12 1.44
N ILE A 27 -8.44 11.99 1.07
CA ILE A 27 -7.84 11.80 -0.25
C ILE A 27 -8.92 11.86 -1.34
N GLU A 28 -10.07 11.21 -1.13
CA GLU A 28 -11.22 11.25 -2.03
C GLU A 28 -11.68 12.70 -2.30
N ASP A 29 -11.82 13.49 -1.26
CA ASP A 29 -12.23 14.90 -1.39
C ASP A 29 -11.19 15.68 -2.21
N ALA A 30 -9.91 15.51 -1.93
CA ALA A 30 -8.85 16.21 -2.64
C ALA A 30 -8.71 15.78 -4.12
N VAL A 31 -8.88 14.50 -4.46
CA VAL A 31 -8.84 14.04 -5.86
C VAL A 31 -10.09 14.47 -6.63
N HIS A 32 -11.23 14.54 -5.93
CA HIS A 32 -12.46 15.08 -6.50
C HIS A 32 -12.32 16.57 -6.86
N GLU A 33 -11.74 17.38 -5.97
CA GLU A 33 -11.44 18.79 -6.23
C GLU A 33 -10.45 18.97 -7.38
N ALA A 34 -9.50 18.03 -7.54
CA ALA A 34 -8.54 18.02 -8.65
C ALA A 34 -9.15 17.50 -9.97
N GLY A 35 -10.43 17.09 -10.00
CA GLY A 35 -11.10 16.58 -11.20
C GLY A 35 -10.60 15.21 -11.66
N VAL A 36 -9.99 14.42 -10.75
CA VAL A 36 -9.47 13.08 -11.05
C VAL A 36 -10.57 12.05 -10.88
N ASP A 37 -10.82 11.24 -11.90
CA ASP A 37 -11.74 10.11 -11.82
C ASP A 37 -11.14 8.97 -10.97
N TYR A 38 -11.96 8.43 -10.09
CA TYR A 38 -11.53 7.36 -9.20
C TYR A 38 -12.65 6.35 -8.91
N VAL A 39 -12.25 5.18 -8.44
CA VAL A 39 -13.12 4.20 -7.80
C VAL A 39 -12.63 3.94 -6.38
N LYS A 40 -13.54 3.50 -5.50
CA LYS A 40 -13.22 3.25 -4.09
C LYS A 40 -13.75 1.92 -3.60
N LEU A 41 -12.93 1.21 -2.82
CA LEU A 41 -13.29 -0.04 -2.17
C LEU A 41 -12.85 -0.05 -0.71
N THR A 42 -13.83 -0.21 0.18
CA THR A 42 -13.60 -0.31 1.62
C THR A 42 -14.27 -1.57 2.18
N GLY A 43 -14.06 -1.86 3.46
CA GLY A 43 -14.76 -2.96 4.12
C GLY A 43 -16.28 -2.84 4.14
N ARG A 44 -16.83 -1.65 3.87
CA ARG A 44 -18.28 -1.37 3.80
C ARG A 44 -18.85 -1.49 2.39
N THR A 45 -18.01 -1.61 1.37
CA THR A 45 -18.45 -1.73 -0.03
C THR A 45 -19.12 -3.09 -0.24
N ARG A 46 -20.41 -3.08 -0.58
CA ARG A 46 -21.20 -4.28 -0.83
C ARG A 46 -20.92 -4.85 -2.21
N ASP A 47 -21.00 -4.00 -3.22
CA ASP A 47 -20.64 -4.37 -4.59
C ASP A 47 -19.14 -4.12 -4.79
N ARG A 48 -18.39 -5.20 -4.86
CA ARG A 48 -16.93 -5.17 -5.07
C ARG A 48 -16.54 -5.34 -6.52
N ALA A 49 -17.43 -5.87 -7.34
CA ALA A 49 -17.17 -6.16 -8.74
C ALA A 49 -17.11 -4.87 -9.57
N THR A 50 -18.11 -4.02 -9.45
CA THR A 50 -18.21 -2.78 -10.23
C THR A 50 -16.97 -1.86 -10.12
N PRO A 51 -16.43 -1.53 -8.92
CA PRO A 51 -15.20 -0.73 -8.85
C PRO A 51 -13.99 -1.40 -9.52
N VAL A 52 -13.87 -2.73 -9.40
CA VAL A 52 -12.79 -3.49 -10.03
C VAL A 52 -12.93 -3.46 -11.55
N GLU A 53 -14.11 -3.72 -12.10
CA GLU A 53 -14.39 -3.70 -13.52
C GLU A 53 -14.12 -2.32 -14.14
N ARG A 54 -14.60 -1.26 -13.52
CA ARG A 54 -14.35 0.12 -13.96
C ARG A 54 -12.87 0.47 -13.98
N PHE A 55 -12.12 0.06 -12.95
CA PHE A 55 -10.68 0.26 -12.92
C PHE A 55 -9.98 -0.57 -14.00
N GLN A 56 -10.28 -1.87 -14.10
CA GLN A 56 -9.68 -2.76 -15.09
C GLN A 56 -10.04 -2.33 -16.53
N GLY A 57 -11.25 -1.82 -16.76
CA GLY A 57 -11.72 -1.30 -18.05
C GLY A 57 -11.14 0.05 -18.45
N GLY A 58 -10.43 0.75 -17.55
CA GLY A 58 -9.80 2.04 -17.85
C GLY A 58 -10.70 3.27 -17.66
N GLU A 59 -11.89 3.10 -17.08
CA GLU A 59 -12.81 4.22 -16.81
C GLU A 59 -12.31 5.14 -15.67
N ALA A 60 -11.52 4.60 -14.75
CA ALA A 60 -10.94 5.37 -13.66
C ALA A 60 -9.45 5.04 -13.51
N PRO A 61 -8.55 6.04 -13.56
CA PRO A 61 -7.10 5.82 -13.42
C PRO A 61 -6.66 5.58 -11.99
N LEU A 62 -7.47 5.93 -10.99
CA LEU A 62 -7.16 5.83 -9.57
C LEU A 62 -8.12 4.90 -8.83
N PHE A 63 -7.58 3.98 -8.04
CA PHE A 63 -8.34 3.12 -7.15
C PHE A 63 -7.95 3.34 -5.69
N LEU A 64 -8.86 3.88 -4.90
CA LEU A 64 -8.71 4.08 -3.45
C LEU A 64 -9.16 2.82 -2.72
N ILE A 65 -8.27 2.17 -1.97
CA ILE A 65 -8.56 0.87 -1.36
C ILE A 65 -8.17 0.90 0.12
N SER A 66 -9.10 0.49 1.00
CA SER A 66 -8.69 0.24 2.37
C SER A 66 -7.88 -1.06 2.46
N LEU A 67 -6.81 -1.05 3.25
CA LEU A 67 -5.86 -2.18 3.34
C LEU A 67 -6.59 -3.49 3.71
N LYS A 68 -7.57 -3.43 4.63
CA LYS A 68 -8.41 -4.58 5.01
C LYS A 68 -9.28 -5.09 3.87
N ALA A 69 -9.80 -4.21 3.03
CA ALA A 69 -10.62 -4.60 1.88
C ALA A 69 -9.78 -5.19 0.75
N GLY A 70 -8.56 -4.69 0.58
CA GLY A 70 -7.58 -5.21 -0.40
C GLY A 70 -7.14 -6.65 -0.13
N GLY A 71 -7.30 -7.17 1.10
CA GLY A 71 -6.89 -8.53 1.49
C GLY A 71 -7.64 -9.68 0.83
N VAL A 72 -8.73 -9.43 0.08
CA VAL A 72 -9.60 -10.50 -0.48
C VAL A 72 -9.42 -10.59 -1.99
N GLY A 73 -8.53 -11.46 -2.46
CA GLY A 73 -8.50 -12.05 -3.81
C GLY A 73 -8.70 -11.14 -5.04
N LEU A 74 -8.58 -9.81 -4.90
CA LEU A 74 -8.77 -8.87 -6.01
C LEU A 74 -7.69 -9.07 -7.08
N ASN A 75 -8.09 -9.03 -8.33
CA ASN A 75 -7.18 -8.99 -9.47
C ASN A 75 -7.18 -7.57 -10.04
N LEU A 76 -6.04 -6.86 -9.92
CA LEU A 76 -5.90 -5.45 -10.30
C LEU A 76 -4.69 -5.26 -11.23
N THR A 77 -4.50 -6.18 -12.16
CA THR A 77 -3.35 -6.22 -13.09
C THR A 77 -3.30 -5.06 -14.08
N ALA A 78 -4.35 -4.26 -14.18
CA ALA A 78 -4.30 -3.02 -14.96
C ALA A 78 -3.44 -1.93 -14.30
N ALA A 79 -3.12 -2.08 -13.01
CA ALA A 79 -2.29 -1.12 -12.29
C ALA A 79 -0.79 -1.29 -12.63
N ASP A 80 -0.12 -0.19 -12.83
CA ASP A 80 1.35 -0.09 -12.95
C ASP A 80 1.99 0.62 -11.75
N THR A 81 1.19 1.22 -10.88
CA THR A 81 1.66 2.00 -9.73
C THR A 81 0.87 1.64 -8.48
N VAL A 82 1.57 1.38 -7.39
CA VAL A 82 1.00 1.11 -6.06
C VAL A 82 1.54 2.14 -5.07
N ILE A 83 0.65 2.82 -4.35
CA ILE A 83 1.00 3.77 -3.30
C ILE A 83 0.46 3.25 -1.96
N HIS A 84 1.37 2.99 -1.01
CA HIS A 84 1.03 2.82 0.39
C HIS A 84 1.09 4.18 1.08
N TYR A 85 -0.09 4.78 1.33
CA TYR A 85 -0.18 6.14 1.87
C TYR A 85 0.25 6.23 3.34
N ASP A 86 -0.15 5.23 4.12
CA ASP A 86 0.27 5.02 5.50
C ASP A 86 0.82 3.58 5.60
N PRO A 87 2.13 3.39 5.83
CA PRO A 87 2.73 2.07 5.94
C PRO A 87 2.14 1.27 7.10
N TRP A 88 1.93 -0.03 6.86
CA TRP A 88 1.46 -0.95 7.89
C TRP A 88 2.64 -1.57 8.63
N TRP A 89 2.51 -1.71 9.94
CA TRP A 89 3.55 -2.32 10.77
C TRP A 89 3.94 -3.75 10.33
N ASN A 90 3.02 -4.49 9.68
CA ASN A 90 3.27 -5.82 9.14
C ASN A 90 3.54 -5.76 7.63
N PRO A 91 4.80 -5.93 7.19
CA PRO A 91 5.16 -5.86 5.77
C PRO A 91 4.53 -6.95 4.91
N ALA A 92 4.06 -8.07 5.50
CA ALA A 92 3.38 -9.12 4.75
C ALA A 92 2.02 -8.64 4.19
N VAL A 93 1.31 -7.79 4.92
CA VAL A 93 0.04 -7.21 4.47
C VAL A 93 0.27 -6.23 3.32
N GLU A 94 1.33 -5.42 3.37
CA GLU A 94 1.71 -4.53 2.28
C GLU A 94 2.11 -5.30 1.03
N ARG A 95 2.94 -6.35 1.17
CA ARG A 95 3.30 -7.24 0.06
C ARG A 95 2.06 -7.85 -0.56
N GLN A 96 1.14 -8.39 0.25
CA GLN A 96 -0.11 -8.94 -0.24
C GLN A 96 -0.95 -7.91 -1.01
N ALA A 97 -0.97 -6.65 -0.59
CA ALA A 97 -1.65 -5.57 -1.31
C ALA A 97 -0.96 -5.27 -2.64
N THR A 98 0.37 -5.20 -2.66
CA THR A 98 1.18 -4.99 -3.88
C THR A 98 1.00 -6.13 -4.88
N ASP A 99 0.93 -7.39 -4.42
CA ASP A 99 0.73 -8.59 -5.27
C ASP A 99 -0.63 -8.59 -6.01
N ARG A 100 -1.52 -7.64 -5.72
CA ARG A 100 -2.76 -7.44 -6.49
C ARG A 100 -2.50 -6.83 -7.86
N ALA A 101 -1.51 -5.96 -7.95
CA ALA A 101 -1.05 -5.38 -9.20
C ALA A 101 -0.03 -6.30 -9.89
N HIS A 102 0.93 -6.84 -9.14
CA HIS A 102 1.99 -7.70 -9.66
C HIS A 102 1.60 -9.18 -9.53
N ARG A 103 1.08 -9.76 -10.60
CA ARG A 103 0.74 -11.19 -10.71
C ARG A 103 1.43 -11.85 -11.89
N ILE A 104 1.47 -13.18 -11.87
CA ILE A 104 1.90 -13.99 -13.01
C ILE A 104 1.05 -13.61 -14.23
N GLY A 105 1.69 -13.16 -15.32
CA GLY A 105 1.05 -12.63 -16.53
C GLY A 105 1.00 -11.11 -16.61
N GLN A 106 1.60 -10.38 -15.65
CA GLN A 106 1.85 -8.94 -15.75
C GLN A 106 3.23 -8.74 -16.38
N ASP A 107 3.25 -8.25 -17.62
CA ASP A 107 4.48 -8.00 -18.38
C ASP A 107 5.08 -6.61 -18.08
N ASN A 108 4.29 -5.72 -17.47
CA ASN A 108 4.73 -4.36 -17.17
C ASN A 108 5.31 -4.28 -15.76
N PRO A 109 6.39 -3.48 -15.56
CA PRO A 109 6.92 -3.21 -14.22
C PRO A 109 5.88 -2.47 -13.37
N VAL A 110 5.77 -2.87 -12.10
CA VAL A 110 4.91 -2.20 -11.12
C VAL A 110 5.79 -1.36 -10.20
N PHE A 111 5.53 -0.06 -10.17
CA PHE A 111 6.20 0.88 -9.26
C PHE A 111 5.49 0.90 -7.92
N VAL A 112 6.26 0.79 -6.83
CA VAL A 112 5.71 0.77 -5.47
C VAL A 112 6.27 1.94 -4.68
N TYR A 113 5.39 2.82 -4.23
CA TYR A 113 5.71 3.97 -3.40
C TYR A 113 5.19 3.76 -1.98
N LYS A 114 6.00 4.09 -0.99
CA LYS A 114 5.60 4.15 0.42
C LYS A 114 5.79 5.57 0.89
N LEU A 115 4.70 6.22 1.30
CA LEU A 115 4.77 7.56 1.87
C LEU A 115 5.05 7.45 3.36
N ILE A 116 6.11 8.09 3.82
CA ILE A 116 6.56 8.06 5.21
C ILE A 116 6.70 9.48 5.68
N THR A 117 6.05 9.79 6.78
CA THR A 117 6.19 11.11 7.41
C THR A 117 7.50 11.13 8.20
N MET A 118 8.38 12.06 7.87
CA MET A 118 9.65 12.24 8.59
C MET A 118 9.39 12.68 10.04
N GLY A 119 10.24 12.22 10.96
CA GLY A 119 10.12 12.55 12.37
C GLY A 119 8.93 11.91 13.07
N THR A 120 8.39 10.80 12.54
CA THR A 120 7.24 10.10 13.10
C THR A 120 7.55 8.64 13.44
N VAL A 121 6.60 7.99 14.11
CA VAL A 121 6.68 6.57 14.44
C VAL A 121 6.76 5.67 13.20
N GLU A 122 6.22 6.10 12.07
CA GLU A 122 6.28 5.37 10.80
C GLU A 122 7.72 5.19 10.31
N GLU A 123 8.56 6.20 10.46
CA GLU A 123 9.99 6.13 10.12
C GLU A 123 10.71 5.10 11.00
N LYS A 124 10.41 5.07 12.30
CA LYS A 124 10.95 4.05 13.21
C LYS A 124 10.47 2.64 12.86
N ILE A 125 9.18 2.48 12.56
CA ILE A 125 8.62 1.20 12.13
C ILE A 125 9.34 0.70 10.88
N GLN A 126 9.57 1.56 9.89
CA GLN A 126 10.27 1.19 8.67
C GLN A 126 11.72 0.75 8.93
N ALA A 127 12.45 1.49 9.75
CA ALA A 127 13.82 1.13 10.12
C ALA A 127 13.87 -0.23 10.83
N MET A 128 12.91 -0.51 11.71
CA MET A 128 12.78 -1.81 12.40
C MET A 128 12.40 -2.93 11.43
N GLN A 129 11.51 -2.69 10.48
CA GLN A 129 11.15 -3.67 9.45
C GLN A 129 12.36 -4.03 8.60
N ALA A 130 13.13 -3.03 8.14
CA ALA A 130 14.33 -3.23 7.35
C ALA A 130 15.38 -4.06 8.11
N ARG A 131 15.58 -3.76 9.41
CA ARG A 131 16.48 -4.52 10.27
C ARG A 131 16.04 -5.98 10.44
N LYS A 132 14.75 -6.23 10.65
CA LYS A 132 14.19 -7.58 10.77
C LYS A 132 14.29 -8.36 9.46
N GLN A 133 14.06 -7.71 8.33
CA GLN A 133 14.20 -8.32 7.03
C GLN A 133 15.66 -8.75 6.79
N ALA A 134 16.62 -7.86 7.05
CA ALA A 134 18.05 -8.19 6.93
C ALA A 134 18.48 -9.35 7.83
N LEU A 135 17.94 -9.44 9.06
CA LEU A 135 18.17 -10.56 9.97
C LEU A 135 17.55 -11.85 9.41
N ALA A 136 16.31 -11.79 8.91
CA ALA A 136 15.66 -12.95 8.33
C ALA A 136 16.45 -13.46 7.10
N ASP A 137 16.84 -12.56 6.20
CA ASP A 137 17.62 -12.92 5.00
C ASP A 137 18.96 -13.56 5.38
N SER A 138 19.64 -13.03 6.40
CA SER A 138 20.90 -13.59 6.91
C SER A 138 20.75 -14.99 7.56
N LEU A 139 19.56 -15.28 8.08
CA LEU A 139 19.24 -16.59 8.68
C LEU A 139 18.77 -17.60 7.63
N PHE A 140 18.11 -17.14 6.55
CA PHE A 140 17.70 -18.00 5.43
C PHE A 140 18.91 -18.54 4.65
N ASP A 141 20.00 -17.78 4.56
CA ASP A 141 21.26 -18.25 3.99
C ASP A 141 21.93 -19.34 4.83
N ARG A 142 21.50 -19.56 6.07
CA ARG A 142 22.10 -20.54 7.00
C ARG A 142 21.23 -21.72 7.40
N ASN A 143 19.90 -21.56 7.53
CA ASN A 143 18.95 -22.68 7.84
C ASN A 143 17.50 -22.20 7.69
N GLY A 144 16.71 -22.83 6.85
CA GLY A 144 15.32 -22.45 6.57
C GLY A 144 14.42 -22.31 7.81
N GLY A 145 13.83 -21.14 7.94
CA GLY A 145 12.58 -20.94 8.64
C GLY A 145 12.64 -20.47 10.09
N MET A 146 12.61 -19.16 10.32
CA MET A 146 12.06 -18.56 11.54
C MET A 146 11.25 -17.31 11.21
N GLN A 147 9.97 -17.29 11.61
CA GLN A 147 9.14 -16.05 11.57
C GLN A 147 9.67 -15.08 12.63
N ALA A 148 10.21 -13.95 12.20
CA ALA A 148 10.61 -12.88 13.10
C ALA A 148 9.36 -12.20 13.68
N SER A 149 9.01 -12.52 14.93
CA SER A 149 7.97 -11.84 15.69
C SER A 149 8.53 -10.58 16.38
N TRP A 150 7.67 -9.60 16.63
CA TRP A 150 8.01 -8.43 17.44
C TRP A 150 8.38 -8.84 18.87
N THR A 151 9.45 -8.28 19.39
CA THR A 151 9.89 -8.47 20.77
C THR A 151 9.56 -7.24 21.63
N ASN A 152 9.56 -7.39 22.96
CA ASN A 152 9.39 -6.25 23.86
C ASN A 152 10.49 -5.19 23.66
N ALA A 153 11.73 -5.60 23.34
CA ALA A 153 12.82 -4.67 23.03
C ALA A 153 12.54 -3.84 21.76
N ASP A 154 11.85 -4.41 20.76
CA ASP A 154 11.43 -3.66 19.57
C ASP A 154 10.37 -2.60 19.92
N LEU A 155 9.47 -2.89 20.87
CA LEU A 155 8.47 -1.95 21.36
C LEU A 155 9.13 -0.80 22.15
N ASP A 156 10.11 -1.10 22.99
CA ASP A 156 10.84 -0.07 23.76
C ASP A 156 11.50 0.95 22.82
N VAL A 157 12.17 0.48 21.75
CA VAL A 157 12.76 1.36 20.72
C VAL A 157 11.70 2.21 20.00
N LEU A 158 10.50 1.65 19.77
CA LEU A 158 9.41 2.35 19.09
C LEU A 158 8.89 3.54 19.92
N PHE A 159 8.87 3.40 21.25
CA PHE A 159 8.38 4.42 22.18
C PHE A 159 9.48 5.36 22.70
N GLU A 160 10.74 5.19 22.32
CA GLU A 160 11.78 6.19 22.60
C GLU A 160 11.42 7.54 21.97
N PRO A 161 11.70 8.66 22.64
CA PRO A 161 11.50 9.99 22.07
C PRO A 161 12.23 10.14 20.73
N LEU A 162 11.60 10.86 19.81
CA LEU A 162 12.26 11.30 18.57
C LEU A 162 13.24 12.42 18.93
N ALA A 163 14.49 12.28 18.54
CA ALA A 163 15.52 13.30 18.75
C ALA A 163 15.30 14.52 17.87
#